data_90da038ee5128a9fffde626479238c59
#
_entry.id   90da038ee5128a9fffde626479238c59
#
_cell.length_a   1.000
_cell.length_b   1.000
_cell.length_c   1.000
_cell.angle_alpha   90.00
_cell.angle_beta   90.00
_cell.angle_gamma   90.00
#
_symmetry.space_group_name_H-M   'P 1'
#
loop_
_entity.id
_entity.type
_entity.pdbx_description
1 polymer ?
#
loop_
_entity_poly.entity_id
_entity_poly.type
_entity_poly.pdbx_seq_one_letter_code
_entity_poly.pdbx_strand_id
1 'polypeptide(L)'
;MARLSKEKRNRLILVVIMTIAIGFGLWYGIITTRKERLEEANGSIRAAIDKLEKAKTLVKQADQAQAQLAAAMNKLKVVEDSMASGVDHYTWAILLLDQARASHDVKIIERTRPVKGDVGLLAQFPYQALIFTVRGTGHYHDFGKFLADFENSFPYFRVQNLSLTPGSDSVVGPDTPTAATGVENLSFKMDIVALIKPGQ
;
A
#
# COMPACT_ATOMS: atom_id res chain seq x y z
N MET A 1 12.73 71.95 -72.52
CA MET A 1 12.16 71.46 -71.26
C MET A 1 10.71 71.87 -71.15
N ALA A 2 9.75 71.03 -71.39
CA ALA A 2 8.32 71.40 -71.42
C ALA A 2 7.83 71.63 -70.02
N ARG A 3 7.49 72.91 -69.71
CA ARG A 3 6.85 73.27 -68.46
C ARG A 3 5.40 72.75 -68.48
N LEU A 4 5.16 71.69 -67.82
CA LEU A 4 3.80 71.13 -67.59
C LEU A 4 2.96 72.20 -66.85
N SER A 5 1.74 72.52 -67.35
CA SER A 5 0.81 73.39 -66.70
C SER A 5 0.54 73.00 -65.26
N LYS A 6 0.36 74.00 -64.36
CA LYS A 6 0.14 73.73 -62.91
C LYS A 6 -0.96 72.68 -62.63
N GLU A 7 -2.02 72.65 -63.46
CA GLU A 7 -3.10 71.64 -63.33
C GLU A 7 -2.69 70.21 -63.64
N LYS A 8 -1.89 70.00 -64.71
CA LYS A 8 -1.39 68.67 -65.05
C LYS A 8 -0.42 68.12 -64.01
N ARG A 9 0.38 69.00 -63.42
CA ARG A 9 1.29 68.66 -62.32
C ARG A 9 0.54 68.27 -61.04
N ASN A 10 -0.53 68.98 -60.71
CA ASN A 10 -1.37 68.58 -59.53
C ASN A 10 -2.10 67.25 -59.71
N ARG A 11 -2.61 66.98 -60.93
CA ARG A 11 -3.26 65.67 -61.23
C ARG A 11 -2.27 64.54 -61.19
N LEU A 12 -1.06 64.75 -61.65
CA LEU A 12 -0.01 63.73 -61.61
C LEU A 12 0.44 63.41 -60.20
N ILE A 13 0.59 64.45 -59.35
CA ILE A 13 0.89 64.29 -57.92
C ILE A 13 -0.23 63.51 -57.22
N LEU A 14 -1.48 63.82 -57.52
CA LEU A 14 -2.64 63.17 -56.90
C LEU A 14 -2.72 61.68 -57.28
N VAL A 15 -2.45 61.33 -58.54
CA VAL A 15 -2.37 59.93 -59.01
C VAL A 15 -1.21 59.22 -58.32
N VAL A 16 -0.04 59.81 -58.19
CA VAL A 16 1.07 59.16 -57.51
C VAL A 16 0.79 58.91 -56.02
N ILE A 17 0.19 59.87 -55.31
CA ILE A 17 -0.20 59.69 -53.94
C ILE A 17 -1.24 58.61 -53.78
N MET A 18 -2.24 58.55 -54.70
CA MET A 18 -3.28 57.57 -54.67
C MET A 18 -2.75 56.13 -54.95
N THR A 19 -1.78 55.98 -55.87
CA THR A 19 -1.14 54.69 -56.11
C THR A 19 -0.27 54.24 -54.96
N ILE A 20 0.42 55.18 -54.28
CA ILE A 20 1.19 54.86 -53.06
C ILE A 20 0.25 54.44 -51.91
N ALA A 21 -0.87 55.16 -51.72
CA ALA A 21 -1.82 54.85 -50.70
C ALA A 21 -2.48 53.47 -50.90
N ILE A 22 -2.84 53.14 -52.15
CA ILE A 22 -3.39 51.81 -52.48
C ILE A 22 -2.34 50.70 -52.25
N GLY A 23 -1.10 50.90 -52.70
CA GLY A 23 0.00 49.98 -52.50
C GLY A 23 0.28 49.73 -51.02
N PHE A 24 0.26 50.76 -50.20
CA PHE A 24 0.47 50.68 -48.75
C PHE A 24 -0.70 49.96 -48.06
N GLY A 25 -1.94 50.23 -48.47
CA GLY A 25 -3.15 49.57 -47.94
C GLY A 25 -3.16 48.07 -48.23
N LEU A 26 -2.83 47.67 -49.46
CA LEU A 26 -2.73 46.26 -49.83
C LEU A 26 -1.59 45.55 -49.10
N TRP A 27 -0.43 46.20 -49.01
CA TRP A 27 0.70 45.66 -48.25
C TRP A 27 0.37 45.42 -46.79
N TYR A 28 -0.23 46.40 -46.15
CA TYR A 28 -0.60 46.31 -44.74
C TYR A 28 -1.70 45.23 -44.49
N GLY A 29 -2.73 45.19 -45.34
CA GLY A 29 -3.83 44.24 -45.23
C GLY A 29 -3.37 42.76 -45.44
N ILE A 30 -2.48 42.54 -46.42
CA ILE A 30 -2.02 41.18 -46.70
C ILE A 30 -1.07 40.65 -45.61
N ILE A 31 -0.21 41.53 -45.07
CA ILE A 31 0.78 41.13 -44.06
C ILE A 31 0.11 40.86 -42.71
N THR A 32 -0.83 41.69 -42.29
CA THR A 32 -1.53 41.51 -41.02
C THR A 32 -2.35 40.24 -41.03
N THR A 33 -3.14 39.98 -42.09
CA THR A 33 -3.95 38.75 -42.19
C THR A 33 -3.12 37.46 -42.23
N ARG A 34 -1.94 37.50 -42.81
CA ARG A 34 -1.05 36.34 -42.80
C ARG A 34 -0.40 36.09 -41.45
N LYS A 35 -0.03 37.16 -40.72
CA LYS A 35 0.52 37.04 -39.37
C LYS A 35 -0.51 36.47 -38.39
N GLU A 36 -1.75 36.98 -38.43
CA GLU A 36 -2.84 36.46 -37.58
C GLU A 36 -3.11 34.95 -37.79
N ARG A 37 -3.16 34.49 -39.05
CA ARG A 37 -3.32 33.07 -39.36
C ARG A 37 -2.17 32.21 -38.90
N LEU A 38 -0.93 32.72 -38.97
CA LEU A 38 0.26 32.06 -38.48
C LEU A 38 0.27 31.96 -36.93
N GLU A 39 -0.14 33.01 -36.26
CA GLU A 39 -0.26 33.01 -34.79
C GLU A 39 -1.38 32.08 -34.33
N GLU A 40 -2.51 32.09 -35.00
CA GLU A 40 -3.61 31.18 -34.70
C GLU A 40 -3.23 29.68 -34.94
N ALA A 41 -2.55 29.40 -36.06
CA ALA A 41 -2.03 28.06 -36.35
C ALA A 41 -0.99 27.63 -35.30
N ASN A 42 -0.04 28.49 -34.93
CA ASN A 42 0.94 28.23 -33.89
C ASN A 42 0.29 28.06 -32.51
N GLY A 43 -0.73 28.85 -32.21
CA GLY A 43 -1.52 28.71 -30.98
C GLY A 43 -2.21 27.35 -30.90
N SER A 44 -2.84 26.93 -32.01
CA SER A 44 -3.50 25.61 -32.07
C SER A 44 -2.53 24.44 -31.96
N ILE A 45 -1.36 24.55 -32.59
CA ILE A 45 -0.28 23.54 -32.48
C ILE A 45 0.23 23.45 -31.03
N ARG A 46 0.50 24.59 -30.39
CA ARG A 46 0.92 24.61 -28.97
C ARG A 46 -0.13 23.99 -28.06
N ALA A 47 -1.40 24.34 -28.25
CA ALA A 47 -2.50 23.75 -27.49
C ALA A 47 -2.64 22.22 -27.71
N ALA A 48 -2.38 21.75 -28.94
CA ALA A 48 -2.37 20.32 -29.24
C ALA A 48 -1.17 19.60 -28.59
N ILE A 49 0.01 20.22 -28.60
CA ILE A 49 1.20 19.68 -27.93
C ILE A 49 0.98 19.61 -26.43
N ASP A 50 0.45 20.65 -25.81
CA ASP A 50 0.11 20.67 -24.37
C ASP A 50 -0.89 19.56 -23.99
N LYS A 51 -1.90 19.36 -24.83
CA LYS A 51 -2.86 18.26 -24.61
C LYS A 51 -2.19 16.89 -24.72
N LEU A 52 -1.31 16.71 -25.70
CA LEU A 52 -0.55 15.48 -25.86
C LEU A 52 0.38 15.20 -24.69
N GLU A 53 1.05 16.22 -24.18
CA GLU A 53 1.95 16.10 -23.04
C GLU A 53 1.19 15.76 -21.76
N LYS A 54 0.05 16.41 -21.53
CA LYS A 54 -0.87 16.04 -20.44
C LYS A 54 -1.41 14.64 -20.57
N ALA A 55 -1.81 14.23 -21.77
CA ALA A 55 -2.26 12.87 -22.03
C ALA A 55 -1.15 11.84 -21.76
N LYS A 56 0.07 12.09 -22.20
CA LYS A 56 1.23 11.23 -21.92
C LYS A 56 1.52 11.11 -20.42
N THR A 57 1.45 12.22 -19.69
CA THR A 57 1.67 12.20 -18.24
C THR A 57 0.58 11.39 -17.52
N LEU A 58 -0.68 11.54 -17.93
CA LEU A 58 -1.79 10.77 -17.39
C LEU A 58 -1.65 9.26 -17.66
N VAL A 59 -1.28 8.89 -18.89
CA VAL A 59 -1.01 7.48 -19.23
C VAL A 59 0.12 6.92 -18.38
N LYS A 60 1.24 7.66 -18.26
CA LYS A 60 2.36 7.24 -17.42
C LYS A 60 1.97 7.09 -15.94
N GLN A 61 1.14 7.97 -15.42
CA GLN A 61 0.62 7.86 -14.05
C GLN A 61 -0.32 6.65 -13.89
N ALA A 62 -1.16 6.38 -14.90
CA ALA A 62 -2.02 5.19 -14.91
C ALA A 62 -1.19 3.90 -14.93
N ASP A 63 -0.16 3.82 -15.77
CA ASP A 63 0.75 2.66 -15.82
C ASP A 63 1.49 2.46 -14.48
N GLN A 64 1.95 3.54 -13.87
CA GLN A 64 2.59 3.49 -12.55
C GLN A 64 1.62 3.01 -11.45
N ALA A 65 0.38 3.53 -11.46
CA ALA A 65 -0.64 3.10 -10.50
C ALA A 65 -1.00 1.63 -10.69
N GLN A 66 -1.10 1.17 -11.95
CA GLN A 66 -1.36 -0.23 -12.26
C GLN A 66 -0.21 -1.16 -11.83
N ALA A 67 1.04 -0.74 -12.03
CA ALA A 67 2.21 -1.48 -11.56
C ALA A 67 2.26 -1.55 -10.02
N GLN A 68 1.94 -0.45 -9.34
CA GLN A 68 1.85 -0.42 -7.87
C GLN A 68 0.73 -1.33 -7.36
N LEU A 69 -0.43 -1.31 -8.01
CA LEU A 69 -1.55 -2.20 -7.68
C LEU A 69 -1.16 -3.68 -7.84
N ALA A 70 -0.53 -4.03 -8.95
CA ALA A 70 -0.05 -5.40 -9.19
C ALA A 70 0.98 -5.83 -8.14
N ALA A 71 1.92 -4.96 -7.78
CA ALA A 71 2.90 -5.22 -6.73
C ALA A 71 2.24 -5.38 -5.35
N ALA A 72 1.24 -4.55 -5.03
CA ALA A 72 0.49 -4.65 -3.78
C ALA A 72 -0.34 -5.94 -3.73
N MET A 73 -1.00 -6.32 -4.82
CA MET A 73 -1.74 -7.59 -4.92
C MET A 73 -0.84 -8.80 -4.76
N ASN A 74 0.36 -8.80 -5.34
CA ASN A 74 1.32 -9.89 -5.16
C ASN A 74 1.80 -9.99 -3.71
N LYS A 75 2.08 -8.86 -3.06
CA LYS A 75 2.42 -8.84 -1.63
C LYS A 75 1.27 -9.36 -0.78
N LEU A 76 0.04 -8.92 -1.07
CA LEU A 76 -1.15 -9.39 -0.35
C LEU A 76 -1.33 -10.89 -0.51
N LYS A 77 -1.16 -11.44 -1.71
CA LYS A 77 -1.26 -12.86 -1.97
C LYS A 77 -0.25 -13.67 -1.15
N VAL A 78 1.01 -13.23 -1.09
CA VAL A 78 2.04 -13.89 -0.27
C VAL A 78 1.65 -13.89 1.21
N VAL A 79 1.11 -12.77 1.70
CA VAL A 79 0.61 -12.65 3.08
C VAL A 79 -0.59 -13.57 3.31
N GLU A 80 -1.57 -13.58 2.41
CA GLU A 80 -2.74 -14.44 2.51
C GLU A 80 -2.40 -15.94 2.46
N ASP A 81 -1.38 -16.31 1.68
CA ASP A 81 -0.94 -17.72 1.61
C ASP A 81 -0.28 -18.21 2.92
N SER A 82 0.15 -17.30 3.78
CA SER A 82 0.66 -17.59 5.13
C SER A 82 -0.42 -17.53 6.23
N MET A 83 -1.65 -17.10 5.91
CA MET A 83 -2.77 -17.10 6.85
C MET A 83 -3.38 -18.48 6.98
N ALA A 84 -4.24 -18.65 8.01
CA ALA A 84 -4.99 -19.89 8.20
C ALA A 84 -5.80 -20.22 6.94
N SER A 85 -5.44 -21.30 6.27
CA SER A 85 -6.09 -21.76 5.06
C SER A 85 -6.60 -23.20 5.25
N GLY A 86 -7.73 -23.51 4.62
CA GLY A 86 -8.30 -24.84 4.61
C GLY A 86 -9.56 -25.00 5.46
N VAL A 87 -10.25 -26.10 5.26
CA VAL A 87 -11.54 -26.43 5.90
C VAL A 87 -11.37 -26.76 7.37
N ASP A 88 -10.21 -27.32 7.76
CA ASP A 88 -9.93 -27.73 9.14
C ASP A 88 -8.89 -26.84 9.82
N HIS A 89 -9.37 -25.71 10.30
CA HIS A 89 -8.57 -24.76 11.08
C HIS A 89 -8.03 -25.35 12.39
N TYR A 90 -8.68 -26.39 12.92
CA TYR A 90 -8.25 -27.04 14.15
C TYR A 90 -6.97 -27.83 13.92
N THR A 91 -6.95 -28.73 12.95
CA THR A 91 -5.76 -29.53 12.59
C THR A 91 -4.59 -28.63 12.21
N TRP A 92 -4.86 -27.56 11.45
CA TRP A 92 -3.84 -26.58 11.10
C TRP A 92 -3.22 -25.89 12.33
N ALA A 93 -4.04 -25.42 13.29
CA ALA A 93 -3.55 -24.76 14.50
C ALA A 93 -2.72 -25.73 15.37
N ILE A 94 -3.13 -27.01 15.46
CA ILE A 94 -2.38 -28.03 16.18
C ILE A 94 -1.00 -28.26 15.56
N LEU A 95 -0.95 -28.51 14.26
CA LEU A 95 0.31 -28.76 13.56
C LEU A 95 1.30 -27.61 13.72
N LEU A 96 0.81 -26.39 13.64
CA LEU A 96 1.61 -25.18 13.79
C LEU A 96 2.18 -25.02 15.20
N LEU A 97 1.36 -25.26 16.23
CA LEU A 97 1.82 -25.26 17.62
C LEU A 97 2.82 -26.37 17.91
N ASP A 98 2.58 -27.57 17.36
CA ASP A 98 3.50 -28.71 17.53
C ASP A 98 4.83 -28.45 16.82
N GLN A 99 4.83 -27.81 15.68
CA GLN A 99 6.05 -27.36 15.00
C GLN A 99 6.81 -26.31 15.81
N ALA A 100 6.11 -25.31 16.33
CA ALA A 100 6.73 -24.23 17.11
C ALA A 100 7.35 -24.72 18.43
N ARG A 101 6.71 -25.68 19.09
CA ARG A 101 7.25 -26.22 20.36
C ARG A 101 8.37 -27.25 20.19
N ALA A 102 8.60 -27.78 18.98
CA ALA A 102 9.54 -28.89 18.77
C ALA A 102 10.99 -28.58 19.20
N SER A 103 11.36 -27.32 19.20
CA SER A 103 12.69 -26.84 19.60
C SER A 103 12.76 -26.30 21.05
N HIS A 104 11.65 -26.36 21.80
CA HIS A 104 11.55 -25.78 23.15
C HIS A 104 11.01 -26.78 24.15
N ASP A 105 11.51 -26.74 25.40
CA ASP A 105 11.00 -27.60 26.48
C ASP A 105 9.73 -27.00 27.11
N VAL A 106 8.69 -26.91 26.26
CA VAL A 106 7.36 -26.41 26.62
C VAL A 106 6.32 -27.50 26.39
N LYS A 107 5.55 -27.82 27.44
CA LYS A 107 4.48 -28.82 27.37
C LYS A 107 3.13 -28.12 27.25
N ILE A 108 2.45 -28.33 26.14
CA ILE A 108 1.07 -27.88 25.95
C ILE A 108 0.14 -28.95 26.54
N ILE A 109 -0.66 -28.59 27.54
CA ILE A 109 -1.56 -29.47 28.28
C ILE A 109 -2.97 -29.44 27.70
N GLU A 110 -3.44 -28.21 27.38
CA GLU A 110 -4.82 -28.02 26.94
C GLU A 110 -4.86 -27.05 25.75
N ARG A 111 -5.72 -27.37 24.79
CA ARG A 111 -6.01 -26.51 23.63
C ARG A 111 -7.50 -26.44 23.45
N THR A 112 -8.06 -25.26 23.35
CA THR A 112 -9.48 -25.12 23.00
C THR A 112 -9.67 -25.23 21.50
N ARG A 113 -10.87 -25.60 21.07
CA ARG A 113 -11.21 -25.54 19.63
C ARG A 113 -11.21 -24.10 19.17
N PRO A 114 -10.63 -23.81 17.99
CA PRO A 114 -10.67 -22.50 17.41
C PRO A 114 -12.09 -22.02 17.14
N VAL A 115 -12.36 -20.78 17.49
CA VAL A 115 -13.65 -20.10 17.27
C VAL A 115 -13.42 -18.94 16.34
N LYS A 116 -14.27 -18.81 15.32
CA LYS A 116 -14.26 -17.61 14.45
C LYS A 116 -14.80 -16.42 15.21
N GLY A 117 -14.10 -15.30 15.13
CA GLY A 117 -14.46 -14.04 15.78
C GLY A 117 -14.04 -12.84 14.95
N ASP A 118 -14.51 -11.69 15.37
CA ASP A 118 -14.09 -10.43 14.77
C ASP A 118 -12.74 -9.98 15.32
N VAL A 119 -11.93 -9.39 14.44
CA VAL A 119 -10.70 -8.70 14.85
C VAL A 119 -11.11 -7.35 15.44
N GLY A 120 -11.47 -7.33 16.71
CA GLY A 120 -12.12 -6.20 17.41
C GLY A 120 -11.40 -4.83 17.38
N LEU A 121 -10.29 -4.70 16.65
CA LEU A 121 -9.51 -3.47 16.54
C LEU A 121 -9.85 -2.64 15.28
N LEU A 122 -10.56 -3.20 14.28
CA LEU A 122 -10.82 -2.54 13.00
C LEU A 122 -12.26 -2.84 12.54
N ALA A 123 -13.15 -1.87 12.70
CA ALA A 123 -14.59 -2.01 12.42
C ALA A 123 -14.97 -2.35 10.98
N GLN A 124 -14.01 -2.35 10.02
CA GLN A 124 -14.23 -2.69 8.61
C GLN A 124 -13.11 -3.57 8.04
N PHE A 125 -12.52 -4.41 8.88
CA PHE A 125 -11.45 -5.28 8.45
C PHE A 125 -12.03 -6.49 7.71
N PRO A 126 -11.59 -6.78 6.46
CA PRO A 126 -12.20 -7.83 5.62
C PRO A 126 -11.87 -9.26 6.07
N TYR A 127 -10.98 -9.43 7.04
CA TYR A 127 -10.51 -10.72 7.53
C TYR A 127 -11.19 -11.08 8.84
N GLN A 128 -11.51 -12.36 9.02
CA GLN A 128 -11.99 -12.90 10.30
C GLN A 128 -10.81 -13.38 11.13
N ALA A 129 -10.98 -13.39 12.43
CA ALA A 129 -10.02 -13.96 13.36
C ALA A 129 -10.41 -15.39 13.73
N LEU A 130 -9.41 -16.23 13.91
CA LEU A 130 -9.51 -17.52 14.56
C LEU A 130 -8.90 -17.38 15.95
N ILE A 131 -9.68 -17.60 16.98
CA ILE A 131 -9.26 -17.45 18.38
C ILE A 131 -9.27 -18.81 19.06
N PHE A 132 -8.17 -19.18 19.70
CA PHE A 132 -8.06 -20.39 20.49
C PHE A 132 -7.15 -20.17 21.69
N THR A 133 -7.50 -20.78 22.81
CA THR A 133 -6.73 -20.71 24.06
C THR A 133 -5.81 -21.90 24.16
N VAL A 134 -4.57 -21.63 24.55
CA VAL A 134 -3.54 -22.63 24.84
C VAL A 134 -3.14 -22.51 26.30
N ARG A 135 -3.04 -23.66 26.96
CA ARG A 135 -2.49 -23.79 28.32
C ARG A 135 -1.36 -24.79 28.30
N GLY A 136 -0.36 -24.49 29.10
CA GLY A 136 0.80 -25.38 29.18
C GLY A 136 1.69 -25.08 30.37
N THR A 137 2.78 -25.83 30.47
CA THR A 137 3.81 -25.67 31.47
C THR A 137 5.19 -25.70 30.82
N GLY A 138 6.16 -25.09 31.45
CA GLY A 138 7.54 -25.05 31.01
C GLY A 138 8.38 -24.22 31.97
N HIS A 139 9.68 -24.15 31.70
CA HIS A 139 10.54 -23.22 32.40
C HIS A 139 10.34 -21.81 31.88
N TYR A 140 10.46 -20.82 32.73
CA TYR A 140 10.27 -19.41 32.36
C TYR A 140 11.11 -19.02 31.13
N HIS A 141 12.36 -19.42 31.11
CA HIS A 141 13.29 -19.11 30.02
C HIS A 141 12.94 -19.79 28.71
N ASP A 142 12.54 -21.07 28.76
CA ASP A 142 12.16 -21.85 27.59
C ASP A 142 10.82 -21.38 27.02
N PHE A 143 9.88 -21.02 27.90
CA PHE A 143 8.63 -20.36 27.48
C PHE A 143 8.89 -19.00 26.82
N GLY A 144 9.79 -18.19 27.36
CA GLY A 144 10.15 -16.89 26.77
C GLY A 144 10.76 -17.04 25.36
N LYS A 145 11.65 -18.03 25.16
CA LYS A 145 12.21 -18.34 23.84
C LYS A 145 11.14 -18.85 22.88
N PHE A 146 10.31 -19.79 23.35
CA PHE A 146 9.19 -20.30 22.57
C PHE A 146 8.27 -19.18 22.08
N LEU A 147 7.90 -18.25 22.98
CA LEU A 147 7.03 -17.13 22.62
C LEU A 147 7.68 -16.21 21.58
N ALA A 148 8.95 -15.86 21.79
CA ALA A 148 9.70 -15.01 20.86
C ALA A 148 9.83 -15.65 19.49
N ASP A 149 10.20 -16.93 19.42
CA ASP A 149 10.35 -17.66 18.16
C ASP A 149 8.99 -17.89 17.48
N PHE A 150 7.93 -18.07 18.25
CA PHE A 150 6.56 -18.18 17.73
C PHE A 150 6.12 -16.86 17.08
N GLU A 151 6.26 -15.74 17.76
CA GLU A 151 5.88 -14.43 17.20
C GLU A 151 6.72 -14.04 15.99
N ASN A 152 8.02 -14.36 15.99
CA ASN A 152 8.91 -14.09 14.85
C ASN A 152 8.62 -14.99 13.64
N SER A 153 8.26 -16.25 13.88
CA SER A 153 7.97 -17.21 12.80
C SER A 153 6.60 -16.99 12.18
N PHE A 154 5.66 -16.46 12.96
CA PHE A 154 4.26 -16.29 12.56
C PHE A 154 3.78 -14.86 12.77
N PRO A 155 4.19 -13.89 11.94
CA PRO A 155 3.89 -12.47 12.11
C PRO A 155 2.39 -12.12 12.01
N TYR A 156 1.56 -13.06 11.53
CA TYR A 156 0.10 -12.87 11.40
C TYR A 156 -0.68 -13.47 12.58
N PHE A 157 0.04 -13.95 13.58
CA PHE A 157 -0.51 -14.38 14.84
C PHE A 157 -0.28 -13.32 15.90
N ARG A 158 -1.22 -13.24 16.79
CA ARG A 158 -1.10 -12.36 17.94
C ARG A 158 -1.43 -13.12 19.21
N VAL A 159 -0.53 -13.07 20.16
CA VAL A 159 -0.78 -13.59 21.50
C VAL A 159 -1.47 -12.51 22.33
N GLN A 160 -2.57 -12.90 22.99
CA GLN A 160 -3.36 -12.03 23.85
C GLN A 160 -3.66 -12.74 25.17
N ASN A 161 -4.06 -11.97 26.19
CA ASN A 161 -4.48 -12.50 27.48
C ASN A 161 -3.48 -13.48 28.09
N LEU A 162 -2.18 -13.17 27.94
CA LEU A 162 -1.12 -13.99 28.54
C LEU A 162 -1.20 -13.90 30.05
N SER A 163 -1.38 -15.05 30.71
CA SER A 163 -1.34 -15.20 32.15
C SER A 163 -0.26 -16.22 32.51
N LEU A 164 0.63 -15.86 33.40
CA LEU A 164 1.70 -16.70 33.91
C LEU A 164 1.47 -16.91 35.40
N THR A 165 1.48 -18.18 35.83
CA THR A 165 1.37 -18.53 37.24
C THR A 165 2.51 -19.46 37.62
N PRO A 166 3.09 -19.35 38.82
CA PRO A 166 4.06 -20.32 39.30
C PRO A 166 3.49 -21.74 39.20
N GLY A 167 4.27 -22.67 38.67
CA GLY A 167 3.86 -24.07 38.62
C GLY A 167 3.77 -24.65 40.02
N SER A 168 2.73 -25.45 40.24
CA SER A 168 2.44 -26.04 41.55
C SER A 168 3.32 -27.22 41.94
N ASP A 169 4.40 -27.50 41.18
CA ASP A 169 5.31 -28.60 41.49
C ASP A 169 6.22 -28.37 42.70
N SER A 170 6.04 -27.24 43.38
CA SER A 170 6.59 -27.01 44.72
C SER A 170 5.67 -27.68 45.74
N VAL A 171 5.66 -29.00 45.79
CA VAL A 171 5.24 -29.69 47.01
C VAL A 171 6.32 -29.45 48.06
N VAL A 172 6.25 -28.25 48.68
CA VAL A 172 7.01 -27.97 49.88
C VAL A 172 6.37 -28.80 51.00
N GLY A 173 6.92 -29.98 51.24
CA GLY A 173 6.66 -30.66 52.51
C GLY A 173 7.16 -29.78 53.65
N PRO A 174 6.47 -29.76 54.84
CA PRO A 174 6.79 -28.83 55.94
C PRO A 174 8.21 -29.02 56.56
N ASP A 175 8.98 -30.02 56.16
CA ASP A 175 10.24 -30.41 56.78
C ASP A 175 11.47 -30.54 55.87
N THR A 176 11.43 -30.02 54.67
CA THR A 176 12.59 -30.02 53.77
C THR A 176 13.24 -28.65 53.76
N PRO A 177 14.55 -28.52 54.16
CA PRO A 177 15.27 -27.28 54.01
C PRO A 177 15.34 -26.94 52.53
N THR A 178 14.79 -25.84 52.18
CA THR A 178 14.71 -25.29 50.82
C THR A 178 16.13 -25.08 50.26
N ALA A 179 16.73 -26.12 49.71
CA ALA A 179 17.75 -25.89 48.73
C ALA A 179 17.01 -25.40 47.48
N ALA A 180 17.04 -24.11 47.23
CA ALA A 180 16.54 -23.44 46.05
C ALA A 180 17.34 -23.96 44.82
N THR A 181 17.04 -25.14 44.38
CA THR A 181 17.31 -25.59 43.02
C THR A 181 16.23 -24.91 42.18
N GLY A 182 16.57 -23.71 41.69
CA GLY A 182 15.69 -22.83 40.96
C GLY A 182 15.24 -23.36 39.61
N VAL A 183 14.45 -24.44 39.63
CA VAL A 183 13.69 -24.88 38.49
C VAL A 183 12.34 -24.18 38.57
N GLU A 184 12.30 -22.96 38.07
CA GLU A 184 11.07 -22.17 38.00
C GLU A 184 10.14 -22.75 36.94
N ASN A 185 9.41 -23.79 37.31
CA ASN A 185 8.28 -24.27 36.51
C ASN A 185 7.18 -23.23 36.57
N LEU A 186 6.69 -22.85 35.40
CA LEU A 186 5.58 -21.95 35.26
C LEU A 186 4.43 -22.62 34.50
N SER A 187 3.20 -22.29 34.87
CA SER A 187 2.01 -22.58 34.09
C SER A 187 1.61 -21.33 33.33
N PHE A 188 1.35 -21.48 32.04
CA PHE A 188 0.90 -20.36 31.19
C PHE A 188 -0.46 -20.63 30.59
N LYS A 189 -1.21 -19.56 30.39
CA LYS A 189 -2.44 -19.51 29.61
C LYS A 189 -2.34 -18.34 28.66
N MET A 190 -2.61 -18.56 27.39
CA MET A 190 -2.61 -17.49 26.37
C MET A 190 -3.69 -17.74 25.34
N ASP A 191 -4.22 -16.67 24.77
CA ASP A 191 -5.11 -16.72 23.64
C ASP A 191 -4.32 -16.38 22.38
N ILE A 192 -4.43 -17.22 21.37
CA ILE A 192 -3.79 -17.02 20.08
C ILE A 192 -4.88 -16.58 19.10
N VAL A 193 -4.62 -15.46 18.44
CA VAL A 193 -5.49 -14.89 17.42
C VAL A 193 -4.78 -14.99 16.08
N ALA A 194 -5.34 -15.74 15.16
CA ALA A 194 -4.84 -15.91 13.79
C ALA A 194 -5.82 -15.32 12.78
N LEU A 195 -5.32 -14.73 11.71
CA LEU A 195 -6.17 -14.25 10.63
C LEU A 195 -6.55 -15.40 9.68
N ILE A 196 -7.80 -15.41 9.25
CA ILE A 196 -8.35 -16.37 8.30
C ILE A 196 -8.37 -15.72 6.92
N LYS A 197 -7.93 -16.45 5.90
CA LYS A 197 -8.02 -16.01 4.51
C LYS A 197 -9.49 -15.81 4.10
N PRO A 198 -9.86 -14.69 3.46
CA PRO A 198 -11.22 -14.44 3.01
C PRO A 198 -11.68 -15.50 2.00
N GLY A 199 -12.93 -15.95 2.13
CA GLY A 199 -13.55 -16.86 1.14
C GLY A 199 -13.36 -18.34 1.38
N GLN A 200 -12.95 -18.72 2.60
CA GLN A 200 -12.88 -20.13 3.04
C GLN A 200 -13.75 -20.42 4.26
#